data_6cba74d699283a4abf758c7b3f1251aa
#
_entry.id   6cba74d699283a4abf758c7b3f1251aa
#
_cell.length_a   1.000
_cell.length_b   1.000
_cell.length_c   1.000
_cell.angle_alpha   90.00
_cell.angle_beta   90.00
_cell.angle_gamma   90.00
#
_symmetry.space_group_name_H-M   'P 1'
#
loop_
_entity.id
_entity.type
_entity.pdbx_description
1 polymer ?
#
loop_
_entity_poly.entity_id
_entity_poly.type
_entity_poly.pdbx_seq_one_letter_code
_entity_poly.pdbx_strand_id
1 'polypeptide(L)'
;MLRVGIIGVGTVGTSVANILRDNKNIITARAGKEIVATLGVVSNLHKIRDVDIKLTDNIDDVLNDDSIDVVVELMGGIDKPNEIVRKALLKGKAVVTANKALLAYHRYELQELAGDIPFEFEAAVAGGIPIINALRDGLSANHIKSIQGIMNGTCNYMLTRMINDGVDYDEILKEAQDLGYAEADPTFDVGGFDAAHKLLILGSIAYGIDVKPEDILIEGIQNISKADIEFAKEFEYSIKLLGIAKKVGSEVGLRVHPVLIPQDKMIAKVD
;
A
#
# COMPACT_ATOMS: atom_id res chain seq x y z
N MET A 1 19.72 -14.53 15.56
CA MET A 1 19.66 -14.14 14.15
C MET A 1 18.30 -14.55 13.62
N LEU A 2 17.60 -13.68 12.89
CA LEU A 2 16.37 -14.01 12.15
C LEU A 2 16.73 -14.19 10.68
N ARG A 3 16.22 -15.26 10.07
CA ARG A 3 16.42 -15.57 8.65
C ARG A 3 15.15 -15.26 7.88
N VAL A 4 15.29 -14.54 6.79
CA VAL A 4 14.20 -14.04 5.95
C VAL A 4 14.22 -14.72 4.61
N GLY A 5 13.09 -15.30 4.21
CA GLY A 5 12.79 -15.73 2.86
C GLY A 5 11.92 -14.69 2.14
N ILE A 6 12.33 -14.25 0.96
CA ILE A 6 11.61 -13.21 0.19
C ILE A 6 10.89 -13.89 -0.99
N ILE A 7 9.58 -13.77 -1.05
CA ILE A 7 8.77 -14.27 -2.16
C ILE A 7 8.36 -13.08 -3.04
N GLY A 8 8.97 -13.00 -4.22
CA GLY A 8 8.84 -11.86 -5.12
C GLY A 8 10.05 -10.93 -5.10
N VAL A 9 11.23 -11.41 -5.57
CA VAL A 9 12.43 -10.57 -5.70
C VAL A 9 12.36 -9.78 -7.01
N GLY A 10 11.39 -8.85 -7.07
CA GLY A 10 11.30 -7.78 -8.06
C GLY A 10 12.02 -6.52 -7.56
N THR A 11 11.58 -5.33 -7.97
CA THR A 11 12.16 -4.05 -7.53
C THR A 11 12.16 -3.92 -6.00
N VAL A 12 10.99 -4.12 -5.37
CA VAL A 12 10.85 -3.99 -3.92
C VAL A 12 11.61 -5.09 -3.17
N GLY A 13 11.50 -6.35 -3.61
CA GLY A 13 12.20 -7.47 -2.97
C GLY A 13 13.72 -7.36 -3.06
N THR A 14 14.25 -6.85 -4.17
CA THR A 14 15.67 -6.51 -4.33
C THR A 14 16.09 -5.44 -3.31
N SER A 15 15.29 -4.37 -3.18
CA SER A 15 15.56 -3.31 -2.20
C SER A 15 15.54 -3.84 -0.77
N VAL A 16 14.59 -4.70 -0.41
CA VAL A 16 14.54 -5.33 0.93
C VAL A 16 15.80 -6.14 1.22
N ALA A 17 16.23 -7.00 0.27
CA ALA A 17 17.45 -7.79 0.44
C ALA A 17 18.68 -6.89 0.65
N ASN A 18 18.83 -5.86 -0.17
CA ASN A 18 19.96 -4.93 -0.11
C ASN A 18 19.93 -4.07 1.17
N ILE A 19 18.78 -3.57 1.60
CA ILE A 19 18.64 -2.83 2.87
C ILE A 19 19.05 -3.71 4.06
N LEU A 20 18.63 -4.97 4.10
CA LEU A 20 19.02 -5.88 5.18
C LEU A 20 20.54 -6.14 5.19
N ARG A 21 21.18 -6.20 4.03
CA ARG A 21 22.64 -6.31 3.90
C ARG A 21 23.36 -5.03 4.30
N ASP A 22 23.01 -3.93 3.65
CA ASP A 22 23.78 -2.66 3.72
C ASP A 22 23.58 -1.94 5.06
N ASN A 23 22.39 -2.06 5.65
CA ASN A 23 22.03 -1.46 6.93
C ASN A 23 22.09 -2.44 8.11
N LYS A 24 22.75 -3.60 7.94
CA LYS A 24 22.84 -4.67 8.94
C LYS A 24 23.12 -4.17 10.35
N ASN A 25 24.12 -3.32 10.52
CA ASN A 25 24.58 -2.85 11.84
C ASN A 25 23.50 -2.02 12.55
N ILE A 26 22.87 -1.07 11.83
CA ILE A 26 21.84 -0.22 12.42
C ILE A 26 20.55 -1.00 12.71
N ILE A 27 20.20 -1.94 11.82
CA ILE A 27 19.04 -2.82 12.02
C ILE A 27 19.27 -3.71 13.22
N THR A 28 20.45 -4.34 13.34
CA THR A 28 20.81 -5.20 14.48
C THR A 28 20.77 -4.44 15.79
N ALA A 29 21.30 -3.21 15.82
CA ALA A 29 21.27 -2.37 17.02
C ALA A 29 19.86 -2.01 17.48
N ARG A 30 18.92 -1.78 16.53
CA ARG A 30 17.52 -1.43 16.82
C ARG A 30 16.67 -2.64 17.15
N ALA A 31 16.85 -3.73 16.43
CA ALA A 31 16.07 -4.96 16.60
C ALA A 31 16.57 -5.86 17.75
N GLY A 32 17.76 -5.59 18.28
CA GLY A 32 18.40 -6.45 19.28
C GLY A 32 18.91 -7.79 18.75
N LYS A 33 18.77 -8.04 17.46
CA LYS A 33 19.23 -9.27 16.78
C LYS A 33 19.50 -9.02 15.31
N GLU A 34 20.39 -9.79 14.75
CA GLU A 34 20.70 -9.76 13.33
C GLU A 34 19.52 -10.30 12.50
N ILE A 35 19.19 -9.62 11.40
CA ILE A 35 18.16 -10.02 10.44
C ILE A 35 18.83 -10.16 9.07
N VAL A 36 18.70 -11.34 8.44
CA VAL A 36 19.41 -11.67 7.19
C VAL A 36 18.46 -12.27 6.17
N ALA A 37 18.43 -11.71 4.96
CA ALA A 37 17.78 -12.37 3.82
C ALA A 37 18.66 -13.54 3.36
N THR A 38 18.09 -14.73 3.23
CA THR A 38 18.84 -15.96 2.90
C THR A 38 18.40 -16.59 1.59
N LEU A 39 17.13 -16.48 1.24
CA LEU A 39 16.56 -17.12 0.06
C LEU A 39 15.51 -16.22 -0.57
N GLY A 40 15.53 -16.11 -1.89
CA GLY A 40 14.57 -15.34 -2.67
C GLY A 40 13.89 -16.16 -3.75
N VAL A 41 12.56 -15.98 -3.88
CA VAL A 41 11.78 -16.63 -4.94
C VAL A 41 11.53 -15.64 -6.08
N VAL A 42 11.76 -16.10 -7.31
CA VAL A 42 11.57 -15.35 -8.55
C VAL A 42 10.83 -16.18 -9.58
N SER A 43 10.12 -15.56 -10.49
CA SER A 43 9.47 -16.24 -11.62
C SER A 43 10.42 -16.56 -12.76
N ASN A 44 11.58 -15.91 -12.83
CA ASN A 44 12.58 -16.10 -13.88
C ASN A 44 13.99 -15.97 -13.31
N LEU A 45 14.68 -17.09 -13.19
CA LEU A 45 16.06 -17.19 -12.68
C LEU A 45 17.10 -16.57 -13.63
N HIS A 46 16.79 -16.45 -14.93
CA HIS A 46 17.73 -15.91 -15.91
C HIS A 46 17.80 -14.37 -15.90
N LYS A 47 16.81 -13.71 -15.29
CA LYS A 47 16.84 -12.25 -15.14
C LYS A 47 17.88 -11.87 -14.10
N ILE A 48 18.88 -11.08 -14.50
CA ILE A 48 19.93 -10.56 -13.60
C ILE A 48 19.29 -9.64 -12.56
N ARG A 49 19.67 -9.82 -11.30
CA ARG A 49 19.26 -8.99 -10.15
C ARG A 49 20.48 -8.67 -9.30
N ASP A 50 20.53 -7.45 -8.81
CA ASP A 50 21.60 -7.02 -7.91
C ASP A 50 21.25 -7.41 -6.46
N VAL A 51 21.38 -8.70 -6.15
CA VAL A 51 21.15 -9.25 -4.80
C VAL A 51 22.21 -10.28 -4.45
N ASP A 52 22.61 -10.32 -3.18
CA ASP A 52 23.56 -11.30 -2.65
C ASP A 52 22.82 -12.33 -1.77
N ILE A 53 21.82 -12.98 -2.35
CA ILE A 53 21.06 -14.08 -1.73
C ILE A 53 20.86 -15.21 -2.75
N LYS A 54 20.69 -16.42 -2.26
CA LYS A 54 20.31 -17.55 -3.13
C LYS A 54 18.94 -17.29 -3.75
N LEU A 55 18.79 -17.58 -5.04
CA LEU A 55 17.51 -17.47 -5.75
C LEU A 55 16.99 -18.85 -6.15
N THR A 56 15.67 -19.00 -6.11
CA THR A 56 14.92 -20.17 -6.57
C THR A 56 13.66 -19.72 -7.32
N ASP A 57 13.09 -20.59 -8.13
CA ASP A 57 11.76 -20.40 -8.75
C ASP A 57 10.67 -21.25 -8.04
N ASN A 58 11.06 -22.01 -7.03
CA ASN A 58 10.16 -22.84 -6.24
C ASN A 58 9.84 -22.20 -4.89
N ILE A 59 8.57 -21.84 -4.68
CA ILE A 59 8.07 -21.23 -3.43
C ILE A 59 8.24 -22.16 -2.24
N ASP A 60 8.10 -23.46 -2.46
CA ASP A 60 8.21 -24.47 -1.42
C ASP A 60 9.61 -24.55 -0.79
N ASP A 61 10.65 -24.10 -1.49
CA ASP A 61 12.01 -24.01 -0.92
C ASP A 61 12.06 -23.00 0.24
N VAL A 62 11.25 -21.94 0.20
CA VAL A 62 11.10 -20.96 1.31
C VAL A 62 10.15 -21.48 2.38
N LEU A 63 9.00 -22.01 1.96
CA LEU A 63 7.95 -22.41 2.90
C LEU A 63 8.33 -23.64 3.73
N ASN A 64 9.11 -24.58 3.17
CA ASN A 64 9.53 -25.81 3.83
C ASN A 64 10.91 -25.75 4.50
N ASP A 65 11.62 -24.64 4.39
CA ASP A 65 12.91 -24.47 5.07
C ASP A 65 12.67 -24.04 6.52
N ASP A 66 12.85 -24.96 7.45
CA ASP A 66 12.69 -24.74 8.90
C ASP A 66 13.67 -23.70 9.47
N SER A 67 14.71 -23.34 8.72
CA SER A 67 15.66 -22.30 9.14
C SER A 67 15.16 -20.88 8.84
N ILE A 68 14.10 -20.72 8.04
CA ILE A 68 13.48 -19.42 7.72
C ILE A 68 12.45 -19.09 8.78
N ASP A 69 12.67 -17.99 9.50
CA ASP A 69 11.78 -17.49 10.55
C ASP A 69 10.70 -16.56 10.01
N VAL A 70 11.01 -15.79 8.98
CA VAL A 70 10.14 -14.73 8.44
C VAL A 70 9.98 -14.88 6.93
N VAL A 71 8.76 -14.85 6.44
CA VAL A 71 8.43 -14.78 5.02
C VAL A 71 8.04 -13.35 4.65
N VAL A 72 8.72 -12.74 3.69
CA VAL A 72 8.37 -11.44 3.13
C VAL A 72 7.69 -11.68 1.78
N GLU A 73 6.38 -11.40 1.70
CA GLU A 73 5.56 -11.56 0.50
C GLU A 73 5.47 -10.22 -0.25
N LEU A 74 5.98 -10.19 -1.48
CA LEU A 74 6.06 -9.01 -2.36
C LEU A 74 5.63 -9.35 -3.79
N MET A 75 4.64 -10.22 -3.91
CA MET A 75 4.05 -10.58 -5.20
C MET A 75 2.88 -9.64 -5.53
N GLY A 76 2.43 -9.67 -6.75
CA GLY A 76 1.15 -9.09 -7.16
C GLY A 76 0.03 -10.11 -7.14
N GLY A 77 -1.21 -9.62 -7.22
CA GLY A 77 -2.42 -10.45 -7.24
C GLY A 77 -2.97 -10.74 -5.84
N ILE A 78 -3.97 -11.61 -5.78
CA ILE A 78 -4.71 -11.90 -4.53
C ILE A 78 -4.63 -13.39 -4.19
N ASP A 79 -5.09 -14.28 -5.09
CA ASP A 79 -5.29 -15.70 -4.77
C ASP A 79 -3.99 -16.43 -4.42
N LYS A 80 -2.97 -16.31 -5.27
CA LYS A 80 -1.69 -16.96 -5.03
C LYS A 80 -0.95 -16.42 -3.80
N PRO A 81 -0.84 -15.09 -3.58
CA PRO A 81 -0.34 -14.54 -2.33
C PRO A 81 -1.11 -15.01 -1.10
N ASN A 82 -2.45 -15.08 -1.17
CA ASN A 82 -3.28 -15.58 -0.07
C ASN A 82 -2.92 -17.02 0.31
N GLU A 83 -2.82 -17.91 -0.69
CA GLU A 83 -2.42 -19.30 -0.46
C GLU A 83 -1.03 -19.39 0.21
N ILE A 84 -0.07 -18.58 -0.25
CA ILE A 84 1.30 -18.57 0.25
C ILE A 84 1.36 -18.06 1.70
N VAL A 85 0.71 -16.93 1.98
CA VAL A 85 0.68 -16.34 3.31
C VAL A 85 0.01 -17.29 4.30
N ARG A 86 -1.12 -17.90 3.93
CA ARG A 86 -1.77 -18.92 4.75
C ARG A 86 -0.84 -20.10 5.07
N LYS A 87 -0.15 -20.64 4.06
CA LYS A 87 0.81 -21.73 4.25
C LYS A 87 1.97 -21.34 5.17
N ALA A 88 2.49 -20.12 5.03
CA ALA A 88 3.57 -19.63 5.89
C ALA A 88 3.10 -19.54 7.36
N LEU A 89 1.93 -18.92 7.60
CA LEU A 89 1.35 -18.80 8.94
C LEU A 89 1.05 -20.17 9.56
N LEU A 90 0.45 -21.11 8.82
CA LEU A 90 0.20 -22.48 9.28
C LEU A 90 1.48 -23.25 9.66
N LYS A 91 2.63 -22.86 9.10
CA LYS A 91 3.95 -23.39 9.47
C LYS A 91 4.63 -22.64 10.61
N GLY A 92 3.95 -21.70 11.23
CA GLY A 92 4.47 -20.91 12.34
C GLY A 92 5.49 -19.84 11.93
N LYS A 93 5.58 -19.51 10.63
CA LYS A 93 6.49 -18.47 10.13
C LYS A 93 5.84 -17.10 10.23
N ALA A 94 6.55 -16.12 10.79
CA ALA A 94 6.12 -14.73 10.72
C ALA A 94 6.01 -14.25 9.26
N VAL A 95 5.04 -13.38 8.98
CA VAL A 95 4.82 -12.86 7.63
C VAL A 95 4.85 -11.34 7.61
N VAL A 96 5.53 -10.79 6.61
CA VAL A 96 5.47 -9.37 6.26
C VAL A 96 5.01 -9.26 4.81
N THR A 97 3.95 -8.49 4.55
CA THR A 97 3.46 -8.26 3.19
C THR A 97 3.27 -6.78 2.88
N ALA A 98 3.48 -6.38 1.63
CA ALA A 98 3.13 -5.06 1.11
C ALA A 98 1.92 -5.13 0.14
N ASN A 99 1.25 -6.28 0.07
CA ASN A 99 0.19 -6.53 -0.90
C ASN A 99 -1.16 -5.98 -0.42
N LYS A 100 -1.42 -4.72 -0.76
CA LYS A 100 -2.67 -4.05 -0.38
C LYS A 100 -3.93 -4.74 -0.91
N ALA A 101 -3.86 -5.35 -2.11
CA ALA A 101 -5.01 -6.06 -2.68
C ALA A 101 -5.33 -7.33 -1.87
N LEU A 102 -4.33 -8.11 -1.51
CA LEU A 102 -4.49 -9.24 -0.60
C LEU A 102 -5.16 -8.81 0.72
N LEU A 103 -4.67 -7.73 1.32
CA LEU A 103 -5.18 -7.24 2.61
C LEU A 103 -6.59 -6.66 2.52
N ALA A 104 -6.95 -6.03 1.40
CA ALA A 104 -8.30 -5.49 1.19
C ALA A 104 -9.38 -6.59 1.24
N TYR A 105 -9.05 -7.81 0.81
CA TYR A 105 -10.00 -8.93 0.76
C TYR A 105 -9.84 -9.94 1.89
N HIS A 106 -8.62 -10.15 2.43
CA HIS A 106 -8.31 -11.28 3.30
C HIS A 106 -7.67 -10.91 4.64
N ARG A 107 -7.53 -9.61 4.97
CA ARG A 107 -6.81 -9.18 6.17
C ARG A 107 -7.31 -9.82 7.45
N TYR A 108 -8.63 -9.82 7.66
CA TYR A 108 -9.20 -10.38 8.90
C TYR A 108 -8.96 -11.87 9.01
N GLU A 109 -9.22 -12.61 7.96
CA GLU A 109 -9.02 -14.05 7.89
C GLU A 109 -7.54 -14.42 8.14
N LEU A 110 -6.61 -13.67 7.54
CA LEU A 110 -5.17 -13.88 7.73
C LEU A 110 -4.73 -13.48 9.15
N GLN A 111 -5.29 -12.42 9.70
CA GLN A 111 -4.99 -11.98 11.05
C GLN A 111 -5.50 -13.01 12.09
N GLU A 112 -6.70 -13.56 11.89
CA GLU A 112 -7.24 -14.63 12.73
C GLU A 112 -6.39 -15.91 12.64
N LEU A 113 -6.00 -16.29 11.42
CA LEU A 113 -5.13 -17.44 11.19
C LEU A 113 -3.74 -17.26 11.82
N ALA A 114 -3.21 -16.04 11.83
CA ALA A 114 -1.91 -15.72 12.42
C ALA A 114 -1.91 -15.92 13.95
N GLY A 115 -3.04 -15.60 14.63
CA GLY A 115 -3.10 -15.65 16.08
C GLY A 115 -1.96 -14.85 16.72
N ASP A 116 -1.05 -15.53 17.43
CA ASP A 116 0.13 -14.91 18.07
C ASP A 116 1.35 -14.80 17.13
N ILE A 117 1.27 -15.34 15.91
CA ILE A 117 2.36 -15.26 14.93
C ILE A 117 2.37 -13.85 14.34
N PRO A 118 3.53 -13.14 14.30
CA PRO A 118 3.60 -11.81 13.71
C PRO A 118 3.16 -11.78 12.25
N PHE A 119 2.14 -10.97 11.96
CA PHE A 119 1.64 -10.69 10.62
C PHE A 119 1.62 -9.18 10.42
N GLU A 120 2.59 -8.67 9.65
CA GLU A 120 2.87 -7.25 9.52
C GLU A 120 2.75 -6.77 8.08
N PHE A 121 2.25 -5.53 7.90
CA PHE A 121 1.94 -5.00 6.57
C PHE A 121 2.05 -3.46 6.46
N GLU A 122 2.98 -2.84 7.20
CA GLU A 122 3.17 -1.39 7.19
C GLU A 122 3.33 -0.81 5.78
N ALA A 123 4.12 -1.46 4.93
CA ALA A 123 4.39 -0.99 3.57
C ALA A 123 3.20 -1.14 2.59
N ALA A 124 2.09 -1.73 3.01
CA ALA A 124 0.89 -1.84 2.18
C ALA A 124 0.18 -0.49 1.99
N VAL A 125 0.35 0.45 2.93
CA VAL A 125 -0.27 1.79 2.88
C VAL A 125 0.78 2.85 3.15
N ALA A 126 0.78 3.93 2.35
CA ALA A 126 1.62 5.11 2.50
C ALA A 126 3.15 4.88 2.45
N GLY A 127 3.60 3.75 1.90
CA GLY A 127 5.02 3.46 1.66
C GLY A 127 5.88 3.54 2.91
N GLY A 128 6.74 4.55 3.02
CA GLY A 128 7.65 4.74 4.17
C GLY A 128 7.05 5.50 5.36
N ILE A 129 5.78 5.91 5.29
CA ILE A 129 5.10 6.59 6.42
C ILE A 129 4.48 5.53 7.32
N PRO A 130 4.85 5.45 8.63
CA PRO A 130 4.41 4.40 9.54
C PRO A 130 2.97 4.64 10.04
N ILE A 131 2.00 4.69 9.15
CA ILE A 131 0.61 5.03 9.47
C ILE A 131 -0.15 3.89 10.15
N ILE A 132 0.16 2.63 9.79
CA ILE A 132 -0.47 1.46 10.39
C ILE A 132 -0.03 1.32 11.85
N ASN A 133 1.28 1.42 12.12
CA ASN A 133 1.80 1.42 13.48
C ASN A 133 1.29 2.63 14.30
N ALA A 134 1.16 3.80 13.67
CA ALA A 134 0.58 4.96 14.33
C ALA A 134 -0.87 4.71 14.76
N LEU A 135 -1.70 4.11 13.90
CA LEU A 135 -3.10 3.79 14.22
C LEU A 135 -3.23 2.64 15.23
N ARG A 136 -2.49 1.55 15.03
CA ARG A 136 -2.62 0.33 15.80
C ARG A 136 -1.99 0.44 17.19
N ASP A 137 -0.76 0.99 17.25
CA ASP A 137 0.03 1.02 18.48
C ASP A 137 0.03 2.41 19.12
N GLY A 138 0.35 3.45 18.35
CA GLY A 138 0.48 4.82 18.85
C GLY A 138 -0.85 5.44 19.31
N LEU A 139 -1.94 5.13 18.64
CA LEU A 139 -3.28 5.67 18.90
C LEU A 139 -4.26 4.61 19.44
N SER A 140 -3.77 3.50 19.96
CA SER A 140 -4.57 2.36 20.44
C SER A 140 -5.63 2.73 21.48
N ALA A 141 -5.38 3.75 22.30
CA ALA A 141 -6.31 4.26 23.31
C ALA A 141 -7.22 5.40 22.82
N ASN A 142 -7.12 5.79 21.55
CA ASN A 142 -7.82 6.96 21.02
C ASN A 142 -9.06 6.58 20.20
N HIS A 143 -10.09 7.41 20.32
CA HIS A 143 -11.26 7.32 19.43
C HIS A 143 -10.98 8.10 18.14
N ILE A 144 -10.70 7.40 17.07
CA ILE A 144 -10.49 8.00 15.74
C ILE A 144 -11.86 8.46 15.20
N LYS A 145 -12.01 9.77 14.97
CA LYS A 145 -13.25 10.37 14.45
C LYS A 145 -13.29 10.32 12.93
N SER A 146 -12.16 10.61 12.28
CA SER A 146 -12.04 10.59 10.82
C SER A 146 -10.61 10.35 10.39
N ILE A 147 -10.47 9.76 9.21
CA ILE A 147 -9.23 9.66 8.44
C ILE A 147 -9.49 10.37 7.11
N GLN A 148 -8.61 11.27 6.71
CA GLN A 148 -8.68 11.94 5.43
C GLN A 148 -7.28 12.07 4.86
N GLY A 149 -7.12 11.80 3.56
CA GLY A 149 -5.82 11.92 2.94
C GLY A 149 -5.83 11.72 1.43
N ILE A 150 -4.79 12.22 0.80
CA ILE A 150 -4.42 11.91 -0.57
C ILE A 150 -3.72 10.54 -0.53
N MET A 151 -4.33 9.51 -1.10
CA MET A 151 -3.85 8.13 -0.99
C MET A 151 -3.30 7.57 -2.31
N ASN A 152 -3.46 8.30 -3.41
CA ASN A 152 -2.93 7.92 -4.72
C ASN A 152 -2.07 9.06 -5.31
N GLY A 153 -0.79 8.75 -5.56
CA GLY A 153 0.19 9.73 -6.08
C GLY A 153 -0.07 10.11 -7.53
N THR A 154 -0.44 9.15 -8.38
CA THR A 154 -0.72 9.37 -9.80
C THR A 154 -1.86 10.37 -9.99
N CYS A 155 -2.98 10.17 -9.29
CA CYS A 155 -4.10 11.11 -9.32
C CYS A 155 -3.71 12.49 -8.80
N ASN A 156 -2.91 12.56 -7.72
CA ASN A 156 -2.47 13.85 -7.20
C ASN A 156 -1.56 14.58 -8.18
N TYR A 157 -0.61 13.88 -8.80
CA TYR A 157 0.23 14.43 -9.86
C TYR A 157 -0.61 14.98 -11.01
N MET A 158 -1.54 14.20 -11.55
CA MET A 158 -2.40 14.59 -12.66
C MET A 158 -3.23 15.84 -12.31
N LEU A 159 -3.93 15.83 -11.18
CA LEU A 159 -4.75 16.98 -10.73
C LEU A 159 -3.89 18.22 -10.49
N THR A 160 -2.70 18.08 -9.91
CA THR A 160 -1.79 19.20 -9.69
C THR A 160 -1.36 19.83 -11.01
N ARG A 161 -1.00 19.02 -12.03
CA ARG A 161 -0.64 19.54 -13.36
C ARG A 161 -1.82 20.19 -14.07
N MET A 162 -3.01 19.59 -13.99
CA MET A 162 -4.23 20.19 -14.54
C MET A 162 -4.53 21.54 -13.89
N ILE A 163 -4.33 21.69 -12.59
CA ILE A 163 -4.56 22.94 -11.84
C ILE A 163 -3.50 24.01 -12.17
N ASN A 164 -2.22 23.64 -12.18
CA ASN A 164 -1.13 24.60 -12.30
C ASN A 164 -0.87 25.01 -13.75
N ASP A 165 -0.92 24.05 -14.68
CA ASP A 165 -0.51 24.25 -16.07
C ASP A 165 -1.71 24.35 -17.02
N GLY A 166 -2.93 24.08 -16.53
CA GLY A 166 -4.15 24.13 -17.34
C GLY A 166 -4.21 23.06 -18.43
N VAL A 167 -3.52 21.92 -18.20
CA VAL A 167 -3.50 20.78 -19.12
C VAL A 167 -4.77 19.97 -18.99
N ASP A 168 -5.29 19.42 -20.09
CA ASP A 168 -6.47 18.55 -20.06
C ASP A 168 -6.13 17.15 -19.55
N TYR A 169 -7.18 16.44 -19.05
CA TYR A 169 -7.04 15.10 -18.47
C TYR A 169 -6.34 14.11 -19.40
N ASP A 170 -6.71 14.03 -20.68
CA ASP A 170 -6.16 13.05 -21.64
C ASP A 170 -4.67 13.31 -21.93
N GLU A 171 -4.29 14.59 -21.98
CA GLU A 171 -2.89 14.99 -22.20
C GLU A 171 -2.02 14.62 -21.00
N ILE A 172 -2.48 14.93 -19.78
CA ILE A 172 -1.71 14.62 -18.56
C ILE A 172 -1.68 13.13 -18.25
N LEU A 173 -2.72 12.37 -18.61
CA LEU A 173 -2.71 10.92 -18.48
C LEU A 173 -1.62 10.30 -19.36
N LYS A 174 -1.50 10.77 -20.62
CA LYS A 174 -0.44 10.32 -21.51
C LYS A 174 0.95 10.65 -20.96
N GLU A 175 1.14 11.86 -20.44
CA GLU A 175 2.41 12.27 -19.81
C GLU A 175 2.74 11.37 -18.61
N ALA A 176 1.76 11.09 -17.74
CA ALA A 176 1.93 10.20 -16.59
C ALA A 176 2.32 8.77 -17.01
N GLN A 177 1.77 8.27 -18.12
CA GLN A 177 2.15 6.98 -18.69
C GLN A 177 3.58 6.99 -19.26
N ASP A 178 3.95 8.03 -20.00
CA ASP A 178 5.29 8.19 -20.58
C ASP A 178 6.37 8.30 -19.48
N LEU A 179 6.05 8.91 -18.34
CA LEU A 179 6.91 9.01 -17.17
C LEU A 179 6.90 7.74 -16.28
N GLY A 180 6.02 6.79 -16.57
CA GLY A 180 5.88 5.55 -15.78
C GLY A 180 5.14 5.73 -14.45
N TYR A 181 4.41 6.81 -14.25
CA TYR A 181 3.54 7.04 -13.10
C TYR A 181 2.18 6.36 -13.24
N ALA A 182 1.72 6.15 -14.46
CA ALA A 182 0.52 5.39 -14.78
C ALA A 182 0.86 4.20 -15.68
N GLU A 183 0.18 3.08 -15.47
CA GLU A 183 0.27 1.90 -16.33
C GLU A 183 -0.53 2.11 -17.64
N ALA A 184 -0.36 1.19 -18.60
CA ALA A 184 -1.12 1.21 -19.87
C ALA A 184 -2.65 1.13 -19.63
N ASP A 185 -3.08 0.38 -18.63
CA ASP A 185 -4.44 0.44 -18.08
C ASP A 185 -4.41 1.21 -16.74
N PRO A 186 -4.73 2.49 -16.73
CA PRO A 186 -4.64 3.34 -15.55
C PRO A 186 -5.87 3.24 -14.64
N THR A 187 -6.87 2.45 -15.01
CA THR A 187 -8.21 2.41 -14.37
C THR A 187 -8.13 2.22 -12.86
N PHE A 188 -7.19 1.39 -12.39
CA PHE A 188 -7.04 1.13 -10.97
C PHE A 188 -6.61 2.36 -10.17
N ASP A 189 -5.76 3.20 -10.74
CA ASP A 189 -5.31 4.47 -10.13
C ASP A 189 -6.35 5.57 -10.33
N VAL A 190 -6.62 5.95 -11.59
CA VAL A 190 -7.47 7.12 -11.90
C VAL A 190 -8.94 6.90 -11.54
N GLY A 191 -9.38 5.64 -11.46
CA GLY A 191 -10.70 5.24 -10.97
C GLY A 191 -10.86 5.32 -9.45
N GLY A 192 -9.75 5.51 -8.70
CA GLY A 192 -9.77 5.63 -7.23
C GLY A 192 -9.72 4.31 -6.47
N PHE A 193 -9.60 3.16 -7.16
CA PHE A 193 -9.61 1.83 -6.54
C PHE A 193 -8.36 1.60 -5.68
N ASP A 194 -7.18 2.05 -6.11
CA ASP A 194 -5.96 2.00 -5.30
C ASP A 194 -6.13 2.76 -3.98
N ALA A 195 -6.68 3.95 -4.04
CA ALA A 195 -6.96 4.75 -2.85
C ALA A 195 -8.01 4.10 -1.93
N ALA A 196 -9.02 3.44 -2.52
CA ALA A 196 -10.05 2.73 -1.77
C ALA A 196 -9.50 1.53 -1.00
N HIS A 197 -8.61 0.72 -1.59
CA HIS A 197 -7.95 -0.39 -0.89
C HIS A 197 -7.13 0.10 0.30
N LYS A 198 -6.38 1.20 0.14
CA LYS A 198 -5.61 1.81 1.22
C LYS A 198 -6.52 2.34 2.32
N LEU A 199 -7.59 3.06 1.96
CA LEU A 199 -8.58 3.58 2.90
C LEU A 199 -9.27 2.47 3.68
N LEU A 200 -9.62 1.36 3.01
CA LEU A 200 -10.23 0.19 3.64
C LEU A 200 -9.32 -0.38 4.74
N ILE A 201 -8.03 -0.59 4.44
CA ILE A 201 -7.06 -1.10 5.40
C ILE A 201 -6.98 -0.17 6.62
N LEU A 202 -6.84 1.14 6.40
CA LEU A 202 -6.77 2.11 7.49
C LEU A 202 -8.07 2.18 8.29
N GLY A 203 -9.22 2.20 7.63
CA GLY A 203 -10.55 2.22 8.26
C GLY A 203 -10.82 0.97 9.08
N SER A 204 -10.43 -0.20 8.58
CA SER A 204 -10.60 -1.46 9.27
C SER A 204 -9.76 -1.53 10.56
N ILE A 205 -8.56 -0.96 10.57
CA ILE A 205 -7.71 -0.87 11.77
C ILE A 205 -8.28 0.15 12.76
N ALA A 206 -8.62 1.35 12.27
CA ALA A 206 -9.04 2.45 13.12
C ALA A 206 -10.41 2.23 13.80
N TYR A 207 -11.31 1.49 13.15
CA TYR A 207 -12.71 1.34 13.60
C TYR A 207 -13.09 -0.11 13.95
N GLY A 208 -12.23 -1.09 13.67
CA GLY A 208 -12.53 -2.52 13.89
C GLY A 208 -13.67 -3.03 13.01
N ILE A 209 -13.79 -2.55 11.76
CA ILE A 209 -14.83 -2.94 10.81
C ILE A 209 -14.30 -3.92 9.78
N ASP A 210 -15.14 -4.91 9.43
CA ASP A 210 -14.91 -5.81 8.30
C ASP A 210 -15.78 -5.39 7.13
N VAL A 211 -15.18 -4.71 6.16
CA VAL A 211 -15.80 -4.21 4.93
C VAL A 211 -15.01 -4.67 3.73
N LYS A 212 -15.66 -4.74 2.58
CA LYS A 212 -15.05 -5.12 1.32
C LYS A 212 -14.88 -3.90 0.41
N PRO A 213 -14.00 -3.94 -0.59
CA PRO A 213 -13.84 -2.84 -1.55
C PRO A 213 -15.15 -2.41 -2.22
N GLU A 214 -16.08 -3.35 -2.44
CA GLU A 214 -17.39 -3.11 -3.05
C GLU A 214 -18.35 -2.27 -2.18
N ASP A 215 -18.08 -2.18 -0.88
CA ASP A 215 -18.89 -1.40 0.07
C ASP A 215 -18.46 0.09 0.12
N ILE A 216 -17.39 0.46 -0.58
CA ILE A 216 -16.85 1.82 -0.59
C ILE A 216 -17.46 2.61 -1.75
N LEU A 217 -17.94 3.81 -1.47
CA LEU A 217 -18.29 4.75 -2.53
C LEU A 217 -17.00 5.24 -3.21
N ILE A 218 -16.84 4.92 -4.50
CA ILE A 218 -15.65 5.26 -5.26
C ILE A 218 -16.04 6.09 -6.49
N GLU A 219 -15.41 7.25 -6.62
CA GLU A 219 -15.46 8.10 -7.80
C GLU A 219 -14.03 8.55 -8.14
N GLY A 220 -13.60 8.26 -9.36
CA GLY A 220 -12.27 8.63 -9.86
C GLY A 220 -12.18 10.06 -10.37
N ILE A 221 -11.06 10.36 -11.01
CA ILE A 221 -10.77 11.71 -11.55
C ILE A 221 -11.06 11.83 -13.05
N GLN A 222 -11.50 10.78 -13.71
CA GLN A 222 -11.64 10.73 -15.17
C GLN A 222 -12.65 11.76 -15.72
N ASN A 223 -13.60 12.17 -14.90
CA ASN A 223 -14.66 13.11 -15.28
C ASN A 223 -14.33 14.57 -14.90
N ILE A 224 -13.16 14.83 -14.31
CA ILE A 224 -12.74 16.19 -13.96
C ILE A 224 -12.26 16.90 -15.21
N SER A 225 -12.98 17.94 -15.59
CA SER A 225 -12.64 18.77 -16.73
C SER A 225 -11.83 20.01 -16.36
N LYS A 226 -11.21 20.63 -17.36
CA LYS A 226 -10.58 21.93 -17.21
C LYS A 226 -11.56 23.00 -16.70
N ALA A 227 -12.82 22.96 -17.14
CA ALA A 227 -13.85 23.90 -16.68
C ALA A 227 -14.14 23.74 -15.18
N ASP A 228 -14.14 22.50 -14.66
CA ASP A 228 -14.32 22.24 -13.22
C ASP A 228 -13.16 22.84 -12.42
N ILE A 229 -11.94 22.73 -12.92
CA ILE A 229 -10.75 23.27 -12.27
C ILE A 229 -10.76 24.80 -12.29
N GLU A 230 -11.09 25.42 -13.43
CA GLU A 230 -11.21 26.90 -13.55
C GLU A 230 -12.29 27.41 -12.60
N PHE A 231 -13.44 26.75 -12.55
CA PHE A 231 -14.53 27.10 -11.65
C PHE A 231 -14.14 26.96 -10.18
N ALA A 232 -13.50 25.86 -9.79
CA ALA A 232 -13.01 25.68 -8.42
C ALA A 232 -12.01 26.78 -8.02
N LYS A 233 -11.12 27.16 -8.95
CA LYS A 233 -10.12 28.20 -8.72
C LYS A 233 -10.73 29.59 -8.52
N GLU A 234 -11.81 29.91 -9.25
CA GLU A 234 -12.55 31.16 -9.09
C GLU A 234 -13.12 31.34 -7.67
N PHE A 235 -13.47 30.22 -7.01
CA PHE A 235 -13.96 30.19 -5.62
C PHE A 235 -12.88 29.91 -4.59
N GLU A 236 -11.61 30.00 -4.94
CA GLU A 236 -10.45 29.75 -4.08
C GLU A 236 -10.39 28.30 -3.55
N TYR A 237 -10.82 27.32 -4.36
CA TYR A 237 -10.71 25.88 -4.07
C TYR A 237 -9.70 25.19 -4.97
N SER A 238 -9.13 24.12 -4.47
CA SER A 238 -8.39 23.12 -5.24
C SER A 238 -9.15 21.80 -5.26
N ILE A 239 -9.02 21.03 -6.34
CA ILE A 239 -9.60 19.69 -6.42
C ILE A 239 -8.53 18.66 -6.09
N LYS A 240 -8.80 17.79 -5.13
CA LYS A 240 -7.93 16.64 -4.77
C LYS A 240 -8.76 15.37 -4.66
N LEU A 241 -8.20 14.22 -5.07
CA LEU A 241 -8.82 12.91 -4.80
C LEU A 241 -8.52 12.51 -3.35
N LEU A 242 -9.55 12.46 -2.51
CA LEU A 242 -9.40 12.08 -1.11
C LEU A 242 -10.01 10.72 -0.80
N GLY A 243 -9.28 9.92 -0.02
CA GLY A 243 -9.85 8.85 0.77
C GLY A 243 -10.36 9.44 2.09
N ILE A 244 -11.62 9.18 2.40
CA ILE A 244 -12.29 9.71 3.59
C ILE A 244 -12.98 8.56 4.33
N ALA A 245 -12.55 8.30 5.57
CA ALA A 245 -13.25 7.46 6.51
C ALA A 245 -13.78 8.32 7.66
N LYS A 246 -15.06 8.20 7.99
CA LYS A 246 -15.69 9.00 9.04
C LYS A 246 -16.64 8.16 9.88
N LYS A 247 -16.47 8.24 11.20
CA LYS A 247 -17.37 7.62 12.17
C LYS A 247 -18.40 8.64 12.69
N VAL A 248 -19.68 8.28 12.61
CA VAL A 248 -20.80 9.07 13.16
C VAL A 248 -21.68 8.13 13.98
N GLY A 249 -21.66 8.28 15.29
CA GLY A 249 -22.33 7.33 16.19
C GLY A 249 -21.73 5.93 16.06
N SER A 250 -22.55 4.96 15.69
CA SER A 250 -22.15 3.56 15.43
C SER A 250 -21.79 3.29 13.96
N GLU A 251 -22.05 4.24 13.06
CA GLU A 251 -21.85 4.06 11.63
C GLU A 251 -20.47 4.57 11.18
N VAL A 252 -19.88 3.88 10.20
CA VAL A 252 -18.64 4.29 9.56
C VAL A 252 -18.88 4.38 8.05
N GLY A 253 -18.65 5.58 7.49
CA GLY A 253 -18.70 5.79 6.05
C GLY A 253 -17.29 5.81 5.46
N LEU A 254 -17.09 5.04 4.39
CA LEU A 254 -15.86 5.01 3.59
C LEU A 254 -16.15 5.52 2.19
N ARG A 255 -15.36 6.46 1.71
CA ARG A 255 -15.52 6.98 0.34
C ARG A 255 -14.21 7.52 -0.22
N VAL A 256 -14.05 7.38 -1.52
CA VAL A 256 -12.96 7.97 -2.31
C VAL A 256 -13.62 8.77 -3.43
N HIS A 257 -13.36 10.06 -3.47
CA HIS A 257 -13.91 10.91 -4.53
C HIS A 257 -13.14 12.24 -4.63
N PRO A 258 -13.24 12.95 -5.76
CA PRO A 258 -12.77 14.32 -5.86
C PRO A 258 -13.46 15.24 -4.85
N VAL A 259 -12.69 16.11 -4.21
CA VAL A 259 -13.16 17.02 -3.16
C VAL A 259 -12.65 18.43 -3.45
N LEU A 260 -13.54 19.40 -3.35
CA LEU A 260 -13.19 20.83 -3.32
C LEU A 260 -12.61 21.18 -1.95
N ILE A 261 -11.37 21.63 -1.92
CA ILE A 261 -10.63 21.96 -0.70
C ILE A 261 -10.23 23.42 -0.75
N PRO A 262 -10.55 24.25 0.27
CA PRO A 262 -10.10 25.63 0.31
C PRO A 262 -8.58 25.71 0.18
N GLN A 263 -8.06 26.62 -0.66
CA GLN A 263 -6.63 26.73 -1.00
C GLN A 263 -5.75 27.09 0.20
N ASP A 264 -6.31 27.63 1.29
CA ASP A 264 -5.60 27.92 2.53
C ASP A 264 -5.23 26.67 3.33
N LYS A 265 -5.88 25.53 3.08
CA LYS A 265 -5.66 24.27 3.80
C LYS A 265 -4.37 23.57 3.36
N MET A 266 -3.68 22.96 4.33
CA MET A 266 -2.41 22.24 4.06
C MET A 266 -2.57 21.15 3.00
N ILE A 267 -3.65 20.36 3.04
CA ILE A 267 -3.87 19.26 2.12
C ILE A 267 -4.11 19.74 0.67
N ALA A 268 -4.59 20.98 0.47
CA ALA A 268 -4.73 21.56 -0.86
C ALA A 268 -3.38 21.87 -1.52
N LYS A 269 -2.32 22.04 -0.70
CA LYS A 269 -0.96 22.44 -1.13
C LYS A 269 -0.02 21.25 -1.33
N VAL A 270 -0.51 20.04 -1.23
CA VAL A 270 0.27 18.83 -1.48
C VAL A 270 0.33 18.63 -3.00
N ASP A 271 1.53 18.70 -3.56
CA ASP A 271 1.84 18.53 -4.98
C ASP A 271 2.45 17.17 -5.28
#